data_2f908c859c602ff712258972108432da
#
_entry.id   2f908c859c602ff712258972108432da
#
_cell.length_a   1.000
_cell.length_b   1.000
_cell.length_c   1.000
_cell.angle_alpha   90.00
_cell.angle_beta   90.00
_cell.angle_gamma   90.00
#
_symmetry.space_group_name_H-M   'P 1'
#
loop_
_entity.id
_entity.type
_entity.pdbx_description
1 polymer ?
#
loop_
_entity_poly.entity_id
_entity_poly.type
_entity_poly.pdbx_seq_one_letter_code
_entity_poly.pdbx_strand_id
1 'polypeptide(L)'
;LIDCSPSISLLTINALCCAHGVIIPMQCEYYAMEGLTDLVDTVKMVYQGKNPDLTAIGLLRVMFDARISLQQEVSEQLKEHFGNRVFNTIIPRNVRLAEAPSYGQPITLYDPRSTGAEAYRLLAEEVINREVE
;
A
#
# COMPACT_ATOMS: atom_id res chain seq x y z
N LEU A 1 2.80 -8.24 10.71
CA LEU A 1 2.67 -6.94 10.05
C LEU A 1 3.11 -5.85 11.00
N ILE A 2 3.85 -4.87 10.48
CA ILE A 2 4.30 -3.70 11.21
C ILE A 2 3.67 -2.47 10.55
N ASP A 3 2.75 -1.83 11.26
CA ASP A 3 2.15 -0.56 10.80
C ASP A 3 3.08 0.60 11.16
N CYS A 4 3.50 1.35 10.15
CA CYS A 4 4.46 2.43 10.29
C CYS A 4 3.81 3.78 9.99
N SER A 5 4.20 4.82 10.72
CA SER A 5 3.81 6.18 10.39
C SER A 5 4.44 6.61 9.06
N PRO A 6 3.82 7.57 8.33
CA PRO A 6 4.34 8.05 7.06
C PRO A 6 5.65 8.85 7.19
N SER A 7 6.02 9.24 8.40
CA SER A 7 7.27 9.97 8.65
C SER A 7 8.46 9.01 8.74
N ILE A 8 9.58 9.41 8.15
CA ILE A 8 10.86 8.71 8.26
C ILE A 8 11.41 8.98 9.68
N SER A 9 11.09 8.09 10.60
CA SER A 9 11.53 8.14 11.99
C SER A 9 12.46 6.96 12.30
N LEU A 10 13.12 7.00 13.45
CA LEU A 10 13.92 5.88 13.92
C LEU A 10 13.11 4.58 14.03
N LEU A 11 11.84 4.66 14.41
CA LEU A 11 10.94 3.50 14.48
C LEU A 11 10.65 2.92 13.09
N THR A 12 10.39 3.77 12.09
CA THR A 12 10.19 3.35 10.70
C THR A 12 11.45 2.68 10.13
N ILE A 13 12.63 3.26 10.39
CA ILE A 13 13.91 2.67 9.98
C ILE A 13 14.13 1.32 10.66
N ASN A 14 13.85 1.19 11.96
CA ASN A 14 13.96 -0.08 12.66
C ASN A 14 13.02 -1.15 12.08
N ALA A 15 11.79 -0.77 11.74
CA ALA A 15 10.83 -1.67 11.09
C ALA A 15 11.37 -2.17 9.74
N LEU A 16 11.88 -1.26 8.91
CA LEU A 16 12.49 -1.62 7.62
C LEU A 16 13.73 -2.50 7.76
N CYS A 17 14.52 -2.31 8.81
CA CYS A 17 15.71 -3.13 9.09
C CYS A 17 15.38 -4.58 9.45
N CYS A 18 14.18 -4.87 9.95
CA CYS A 18 13.78 -6.23 10.34
C CYS A 18 12.70 -6.85 9.43
N ALA A 19 12.14 -6.08 8.51
CA ALA A 19 11.10 -6.57 7.60
C ALA A 19 11.68 -7.36 6.43
N HIS A 20 10.91 -8.32 5.92
CA HIS A 20 11.22 -9.04 4.67
C HIS A 20 10.73 -8.25 3.45
N GLY A 21 9.66 -7.47 3.62
CA GLY A 21 9.10 -6.72 2.52
C GLY A 21 8.31 -5.50 2.96
N VAL A 22 8.07 -4.59 2.01
CA VAL A 22 7.36 -3.33 2.21
C VAL A 22 6.18 -3.24 1.25
N ILE A 23 5.00 -2.94 1.79
CA ILE A 23 3.83 -2.50 1.01
C ILE A 23 3.67 -1.01 1.25
N ILE A 24 3.61 -0.24 0.17
CA ILE A 24 3.46 1.21 0.21
C ILE A 24 2.04 1.57 -0.20
N PRO A 25 1.13 1.85 0.76
CA PRO A 25 -0.19 2.37 0.45
C PRO A 25 -0.10 3.83 0.03
N MET A 26 -0.81 4.20 -1.04
CA MET A 26 -0.84 5.57 -1.52
C MET A 26 -2.18 5.95 -2.12
N GLN A 27 -2.58 7.20 -1.97
CA GLN A 27 -3.72 7.78 -2.65
C GLN A 27 -3.28 8.31 -4.02
N CYS A 28 -4.12 8.14 -5.04
CA CYS A 28 -3.85 8.65 -6.38
C CYS A 28 -4.19 10.15 -6.46
N GLU A 29 -3.34 10.98 -5.89
CA GLU A 29 -3.46 12.44 -5.87
C GLU A 29 -2.29 13.10 -6.59
N TYR A 30 -2.39 14.40 -6.88
CA TYR A 30 -1.43 15.14 -7.71
C TYR A 30 0.03 15.00 -7.24
N TYR A 31 0.28 15.08 -5.93
CA TYR A 31 1.63 14.95 -5.36
C TYR A 31 2.06 13.52 -5.00
N ALA A 32 1.28 12.52 -5.42
CA ALA A 32 1.55 11.13 -5.08
C ALA A 32 2.92 10.64 -5.56
N MET A 33 3.31 11.01 -6.77
CA MET A 33 4.59 10.63 -7.37
C MET A 33 5.79 11.27 -6.67
N GLU A 34 5.66 12.53 -6.25
CA GLU A 34 6.73 13.27 -5.57
C GLU A 34 7.00 12.68 -4.18
N GLY A 35 5.95 12.47 -3.37
CA GLY A 35 6.07 11.84 -2.06
C GLY A 35 6.57 10.39 -2.11
N LEU A 36 6.30 9.67 -3.20
CA LEU A 36 6.77 8.31 -3.39
C LEU A 36 8.29 8.26 -3.61
N THR A 37 8.88 9.24 -4.27
CA THR A 37 10.32 9.28 -4.56
C THR A 37 11.13 9.27 -3.27
N ASP A 38 10.82 10.12 -2.32
CA ASP A 38 11.52 10.21 -1.02
C ASP A 38 11.44 8.89 -0.23
N LEU A 39 10.27 8.24 -0.26
CA LEU A 39 10.07 6.97 0.42
C LEU A 39 10.85 5.83 -0.25
N VAL A 40 10.85 5.78 -1.59
CA VAL A 40 11.60 4.78 -2.36
C VAL A 40 13.10 4.93 -2.11
N ASP A 41 13.61 6.14 -2.04
CA ASP A 41 15.03 6.40 -1.75
C ASP A 41 15.39 5.99 -0.32
N THR A 42 14.50 6.19 0.65
CA THR A 42 14.68 5.69 2.02
C THR A 42 14.74 4.16 2.06
N VAL A 43 13.82 3.48 1.40
CA VAL A 43 13.83 2.01 1.31
C VAL A 43 15.11 1.50 0.64
N LYS A 44 15.59 2.15 -0.42
CA LYS A 44 16.87 1.82 -1.07
C LYS A 44 18.06 1.98 -0.13
N MET A 45 18.11 3.07 0.66
CA MET A 45 19.19 3.28 1.64
C MET A 45 19.23 2.16 2.70
N VAL A 46 18.07 1.74 3.19
CA VAL A 46 17.98 0.62 4.15
C VAL A 46 18.41 -0.69 3.49
N TYR A 47 17.91 -0.97 2.29
CA TYR A 47 18.30 -2.14 1.50
C TYR A 47 19.83 -2.23 1.30
N GLN A 48 20.46 -1.13 0.89
CA GLN A 48 21.90 -1.09 0.60
C GLN A 48 22.78 -1.15 1.84
N GLY A 49 22.32 -0.60 2.97
CA GLY A 49 23.16 -0.37 4.13
C GLY A 49 22.88 -1.27 5.34
N LYS A 50 21.65 -1.73 5.52
CA LYS A 50 21.20 -2.36 6.78
C LYS A 50 20.47 -3.68 6.59
N ASN A 51 19.65 -3.80 5.55
CA ASN A 51 18.83 -4.99 5.31
C ASN A 51 18.80 -5.33 3.81
N PRO A 52 19.78 -6.09 3.32
CA PRO A 52 19.89 -6.46 1.90
C PRO A 52 18.77 -7.43 1.47
N ASP A 53 18.07 -8.06 2.41
CA ASP A 53 16.94 -8.97 2.13
C ASP A 53 15.60 -8.24 2.01
N LEU A 54 15.57 -6.92 2.26
CA LEU A 54 14.35 -6.13 2.16
C LEU A 54 13.88 -6.03 0.71
N THR A 55 12.69 -6.53 0.44
CA THR A 55 12.05 -6.46 -0.88
C THR A 55 10.90 -5.44 -0.89
N ALA A 56 10.76 -4.69 -1.97
CA ALA A 56 9.56 -3.88 -2.20
C ALA A 56 8.46 -4.80 -2.74
N ILE A 57 7.53 -5.26 -1.90
CA ILE A 57 6.41 -6.12 -2.29
C ILE A 57 5.49 -5.38 -3.27
N GLY A 58 5.21 -4.09 -3.01
CA GLY A 58 4.51 -3.30 -4.01
C GLY A 58 3.83 -2.02 -3.53
N LEU A 59 3.34 -1.27 -4.51
CA LEU A 59 2.55 -0.05 -4.34
C LEU A 59 1.07 -0.40 -4.34
N LEU A 60 0.35 -0.02 -3.29
CA LEU A 60 -1.09 -0.27 -3.15
C LEU A 60 -1.87 1.04 -3.28
N ARG A 61 -2.74 1.11 -4.28
CA ARG A 61 -3.64 2.25 -4.46
C ARG A 61 -4.81 2.13 -3.48
N VAL A 62 -4.95 3.13 -2.60
CA VAL A 62 -5.98 3.15 -1.56
C VAL A 62 -6.89 4.37 -1.69
N MET A 63 -8.09 4.29 -1.10
CA MET A 63 -9.12 5.34 -1.16
C MET A 63 -9.43 5.79 -2.59
N PHE A 64 -9.39 4.84 -3.51
CA PHE A 64 -9.56 5.10 -4.94
C PHE A 64 -11.03 5.28 -5.31
N ASP A 65 -11.31 6.33 -6.08
CA ASP A 65 -12.62 6.57 -6.67
C ASP A 65 -12.49 6.65 -8.20
N ALA A 66 -12.95 5.60 -8.88
CA ALA A 66 -12.87 5.50 -10.34
C ALA A 66 -13.67 6.57 -11.11
N ARG A 67 -14.48 7.38 -10.43
CA ARG A 67 -15.22 8.49 -11.05
C ARG A 67 -14.38 9.76 -11.19
N ILE A 68 -13.23 9.81 -10.52
CA ILE A 68 -12.32 10.96 -10.49
C ILE A 68 -11.23 10.76 -11.55
N SER A 69 -11.28 11.54 -12.63
CA SER A 69 -10.34 11.44 -13.76
C SER A 69 -8.88 11.57 -13.33
N LEU A 70 -8.57 12.51 -12.43
CA LEU A 70 -7.22 12.69 -11.90
C LEU A 70 -6.69 11.40 -11.25
N GLN A 71 -7.53 10.69 -10.48
CA GLN A 71 -7.12 9.45 -9.84
C GLN A 71 -6.85 8.33 -10.86
N GLN A 72 -7.62 8.28 -11.93
CA GLN A 72 -7.38 7.35 -13.04
C GLN A 72 -6.04 7.66 -13.71
N GLU A 73 -5.79 8.92 -14.07
CA GLU A 73 -4.54 9.36 -14.71
C GLU A 73 -3.31 9.03 -13.86
N VAL A 74 -3.35 9.37 -12.57
CA VAL A 74 -2.26 9.06 -11.63
C VAL A 74 -2.07 7.54 -11.49
N SER A 75 -3.16 6.77 -11.43
CA SER A 75 -3.12 5.31 -11.36
C SER A 75 -2.47 4.68 -12.60
N GLU A 76 -2.74 5.21 -13.79
CA GLU A 76 -2.11 4.77 -15.04
C GLU A 76 -0.62 5.12 -15.06
N GLN A 77 -0.24 6.34 -14.70
CA GLN A 77 1.16 6.76 -14.59
C GLN A 77 1.95 5.89 -13.62
N LEU A 78 1.35 5.52 -12.46
CA LEU A 78 1.96 4.59 -11.53
C LEU A 78 2.23 3.23 -12.15
N LYS A 79 1.26 2.68 -12.89
CA LYS A 79 1.41 1.39 -13.57
C LYS A 79 2.47 1.45 -14.68
N GLU A 80 2.49 2.52 -15.46
CA GLU A 80 3.49 2.73 -16.52
C GLU A 80 4.90 2.81 -15.94
N HIS A 81 5.07 3.52 -14.81
CA HIS A 81 6.39 3.75 -14.23
C HIS A 81 6.91 2.58 -13.39
N PHE A 82 6.04 1.93 -12.62
CA PHE A 82 6.43 0.88 -11.66
C PHE A 82 6.04 -0.53 -12.11
N GLY A 83 5.23 -0.67 -13.15
CA GLY A 83 4.87 -1.96 -13.74
C GLY A 83 4.30 -2.95 -12.73
N ASN A 84 4.91 -4.13 -12.67
CA ASN A 84 4.49 -5.24 -11.78
C ASN A 84 4.63 -4.94 -10.29
N ARG A 85 5.31 -3.87 -9.91
CA ARG A 85 5.39 -3.43 -8.51
C ARG A 85 4.12 -2.75 -8.03
N VAL A 86 3.19 -2.39 -8.91
CA VAL A 86 1.87 -1.89 -8.52
C VAL A 86 0.93 -3.07 -8.36
N PHE A 87 0.26 -3.16 -7.21
CA PHE A 87 -0.76 -4.18 -6.99
C PHE A 87 -1.89 -4.05 -8.03
N ASN A 88 -2.38 -5.17 -8.56
CA ASN A 88 -3.58 -5.18 -9.38
C ASN A 88 -4.80 -4.79 -8.54
N THR A 89 -4.84 -5.26 -7.32
CA THR A 89 -5.87 -4.91 -6.33
C THR A 89 -5.84 -3.41 -6.02
N ILE A 90 -7.02 -2.82 -5.93
CA ILE A 90 -7.25 -1.43 -5.55
C ILE A 90 -8.19 -1.42 -4.35
N ILE A 91 -7.85 -0.65 -3.31
CA ILE A 91 -8.75 -0.44 -2.18
C ILE A 91 -9.64 0.79 -2.48
N PRO A 92 -10.94 0.59 -2.69
CA PRO A 92 -11.84 1.68 -3.04
C PRO A 92 -12.10 2.61 -1.85
N ARG A 93 -12.48 3.84 -2.13
CA ARG A 93 -13.08 4.71 -1.13
C ARG A 93 -14.42 4.09 -0.71
N ASN A 94 -14.55 3.69 0.54
CA ASN A 94 -15.72 2.98 1.05
C ASN A 94 -16.04 3.43 2.47
N VAL A 95 -17.30 3.83 2.71
CA VAL A 95 -17.75 4.32 4.01
C VAL A 95 -17.62 3.26 5.10
N ARG A 96 -17.88 1.99 4.77
CA ARG A 96 -17.77 0.87 5.72
C ARG A 96 -16.34 0.67 6.23
N LEU A 97 -15.33 0.91 5.36
CA LEU A 97 -13.92 0.91 5.78
C LEU A 97 -13.61 2.03 6.78
N ALA A 98 -14.25 3.19 6.63
CA ALA A 98 -14.07 4.31 7.55
C ALA A 98 -14.80 4.09 8.89
N GLU A 99 -15.92 3.39 8.90
CA GLU A 99 -16.72 3.09 10.09
C GLU A 99 -16.12 1.96 10.94
N ALA A 100 -15.61 0.90 10.32
CA ALA A 100 -15.15 -0.31 11.01
C ALA A 100 -14.20 -0.06 12.20
N PRO A 101 -13.22 0.86 12.12
CA PRO A 101 -12.34 1.17 13.25
C PRO A 101 -13.08 1.72 14.48
N SER A 102 -14.17 2.48 14.29
CA SER A 102 -14.96 3.01 15.40
C SER A 102 -15.67 1.91 16.22
N TYR A 103 -15.85 0.75 15.62
CA TYR A 103 -16.39 -0.46 16.26
C TYR A 103 -15.29 -1.43 16.72
N GLY A 104 -14.03 -1.09 16.55
CA GLY A 104 -12.91 -1.96 16.89
C GLY A 104 -12.88 -3.27 16.12
N GLN A 105 -13.45 -3.29 14.90
CA GLN A 105 -13.56 -4.49 14.08
C GLN A 105 -12.85 -4.33 12.75
N PRO A 106 -12.21 -5.39 12.23
CA PRO A 106 -11.74 -5.39 10.85
C PRO A 106 -12.95 -5.44 9.90
N ILE A 107 -12.77 -4.86 8.71
CA ILE A 107 -13.85 -4.79 7.70
C ILE A 107 -14.47 -6.14 7.37
N THR A 108 -13.67 -7.19 7.40
CA THR A 108 -14.09 -8.58 7.11
C THR A 108 -15.07 -9.13 8.14
N LEU A 109 -15.10 -8.58 9.35
CA LEU A 109 -16.09 -8.89 10.39
C LEU A 109 -17.21 -7.85 10.45
N TYR A 110 -16.87 -6.56 10.30
CA TYR A 110 -17.83 -5.46 10.39
C TYR A 110 -18.86 -5.50 9.26
N ASP A 111 -18.41 -5.59 8.01
CA ASP A 111 -19.27 -5.74 6.85
C ASP A 111 -18.62 -6.67 5.80
N PRO A 112 -18.77 -7.99 5.96
CA PRO A 112 -18.13 -9.00 5.12
C PRO A 112 -18.50 -8.90 3.63
N ARG A 113 -19.62 -8.25 3.31
CA ARG A 113 -20.15 -8.13 1.94
C ARG A 113 -19.82 -6.80 1.28
N SER A 114 -19.17 -5.89 1.99
CA SER A 114 -18.77 -4.59 1.44
C SER A 114 -17.70 -4.75 0.36
N THR A 115 -17.68 -3.80 -0.57
CA THR A 115 -16.62 -3.73 -1.59
C THR A 115 -15.23 -3.56 -0.96
N GLY A 116 -15.16 -2.92 0.22
CA GLY A 116 -13.92 -2.82 0.99
C GLY A 116 -13.44 -4.17 1.52
N ALA A 117 -14.33 -5.01 2.07
CA ALA A 117 -13.99 -6.35 2.54
C ALA A 117 -13.49 -7.25 1.40
N GLU A 118 -14.16 -7.18 0.25
CA GLU A 118 -13.77 -7.93 -0.93
C GLU A 118 -12.38 -7.51 -1.42
N ALA A 119 -12.14 -6.19 -1.53
CA ALA A 119 -10.84 -5.67 -1.96
C ALA A 119 -9.69 -6.13 -1.03
N TYR A 120 -9.90 -6.16 0.29
CA TYR A 120 -8.90 -6.65 1.22
C TYR A 120 -8.66 -8.16 1.14
N ARG A 121 -9.67 -8.97 0.79
CA ARG A 121 -9.46 -10.41 0.51
C ARG A 121 -8.61 -10.61 -0.74
N LEU A 122 -8.93 -9.90 -1.83
CA LEU A 122 -8.15 -9.94 -3.06
C LEU A 122 -6.71 -9.47 -2.85
N LEU A 123 -6.51 -8.42 -2.03
CA LEU A 123 -5.18 -7.99 -1.66
C LEU A 123 -4.40 -9.07 -0.92
N ALA A 124 -5.04 -9.74 0.05
CA ALA A 124 -4.39 -10.81 0.80
C ALA A 124 -3.94 -11.96 -0.12
N GLU A 125 -4.78 -12.37 -1.06
CA GLU A 125 -4.45 -13.38 -2.07
C GLU A 125 -3.29 -12.92 -2.96
N GLU A 126 -3.32 -11.66 -3.41
CA GLU A 126 -2.26 -11.11 -4.26
C GLU A 126 -0.92 -11.01 -3.52
N VAL A 127 -0.92 -10.63 -2.22
CA VAL A 127 0.28 -10.58 -1.39
C VAL A 127 0.89 -11.98 -1.23
N ILE A 128 0.06 -12.98 -0.88
CA ILE A 128 0.52 -14.37 -0.72
C ILE A 128 1.17 -14.88 -2.02
N ASN A 129 0.56 -14.61 -3.16
CA ASN A 129 1.09 -15.05 -4.44
C ASN A 129 2.41 -14.35 -4.82
N ARG A 130 2.62 -13.10 -4.39
CA ARG A 130 3.87 -12.36 -4.63
C ARG A 130 5.03 -12.81 -3.73
N GLU A 131 4.74 -13.35 -2.56
CA GLU A 131 5.78 -13.86 -1.65
C GLU A 131 6.34 -15.24 -2.10
N VAL A 132 5.66 -15.90 -3.01
CA VAL A 132 6.04 -17.25 -3.49
C VAL A 132 6.91 -17.19 -4.76
N GLU A 133 6.99 -16.02 -5.42
CA GLU A 133 7.85 -15.79 -6.60
C GLU A 133 9.23 -15.25 -6.17
#